data_54de674ee42c00399a6fa9f6a073b51e
#
_entry.id   54de674ee42c00399a6fa9f6a073b51e
#
_cell.length_a   1.000
_cell.length_b   1.000
_cell.length_c   1.000
_cell.angle_alpha   90.00
_cell.angle_beta   90.00
_cell.angle_gamma   90.00
#
_symmetry.space_group_name_H-M   'P 1'
#
loop_
_entity.id
_entity.type
_entity.pdbx_description
1 polymer ?
#
loop_
_entity_poly.entity_id
_entity_poly.type
_entity_poly.pdbx_seq_one_letter_code
_entity_poly.pdbx_strand_id
1 'polypeptide(L)'
;MIYKFYDTCSLLLNYQHLFEEEGVRVAISSITLQELEEIKSSFRKDAEIKFSARKLLHVLEDNRYKYDLLVYKPAMLARLFETHVFEETNDMKILACAFHYDTYVHPDETVFVTNDLALQTSANLYFGEDSITSVKLG
;
A
#
# COMPACT_ATOMS: atom_id res chain seq x y z
N MET A 1 12.21 13.05 6.51
CA MET A 1 11.92 11.88 5.62
C MET A 1 10.43 11.71 5.52
N ILE A 2 9.93 11.46 4.32
CA ILE A 2 8.52 11.14 4.08
C ILE A 2 8.42 9.63 3.87
N TYR A 3 7.43 9.00 4.48
CA TYR A 3 7.18 7.56 4.35
C TYR A 3 5.92 7.37 3.52
N LYS A 4 6.07 6.82 2.31
CA LYS A 4 4.95 6.56 1.40
C LYS A 4 4.49 5.12 1.54
N PHE A 5 3.29 4.94 2.04
CA PHE A 5 2.65 3.63 2.16
C PHE A 5 1.74 3.40 0.96
N TYR A 6 2.10 2.44 0.11
CA TYR A 6 1.43 2.18 -1.16
C TYR A 6 0.36 1.11 -1.02
N ASP A 7 -0.78 1.31 -1.69
CA ASP A 7 -1.68 0.19 -1.95
C ASP A 7 -1.17 -0.61 -3.16
N THR A 8 -1.82 -1.74 -3.46
CA THR A 8 -1.34 -2.65 -4.49
C THR A 8 -1.37 -2.02 -5.88
N CYS A 9 -2.48 -1.35 -6.24
CA CYS A 9 -2.62 -0.75 -7.57
C CYS A 9 -1.61 0.36 -7.81
N SER A 10 -1.40 1.25 -6.84
CA SER A 10 -0.42 2.33 -6.96
C SER A 10 1.00 1.80 -7.06
N LEU A 11 1.30 0.72 -6.34
CA LEU A 11 2.60 0.08 -6.42
C LEU A 11 2.84 -0.51 -7.82
N LEU A 12 1.83 -1.19 -8.38
CA LEU A 12 1.91 -1.73 -9.75
C LEU A 12 2.12 -0.63 -10.78
N LEU A 13 1.48 0.51 -10.62
CA LEU A 13 1.62 1.64 -11.53
C LEU A 13 2.99 2.32 -11.44
N ASN A 14 3.68 2.20 -10.31
CA ASN A 14 4.92 2.92 -10.04
C ASN A 14 6.16 2.04 -9.91
N TYR A 15 6.09 0.75 -10.21
CA TYR A 15 7.18 -0.17 -9.88
C TYR A 15 8.51 0.16 -10.58
N GLN A 16 8.46 0.79 -11.77
CA GLN A 16 9.68 1.14 -12.52
C GLN A 16 10.47 2.27 -11.86
N HIS A 17 9.81 3.12 -11.05
CA HIS A 17 10.41 4.31 -10.44
C HIS A 17 10.27 4.33 -8.92
N LEU A 18 9.97 3.16 -8.32
CA LEU A 18 9.55 3.06 -6.92
C LEU A 18 10.54 3.63 -5.92
N PHE A 19 11.83 3.49 -6.18
CA PHE A 19 12.89 3.90 -5.25
C PHE A 19 13.68 5.11 -5.71
N GLU A 20 13.19 5.85 -6.70
CA GLU A 20 13.91 7.00 -7.28
C GLU A 20 13.72 8.31 -6.51
N GLU A 21 12.69 8.44 -5.69
CA GLU A 21 12.44 9.68 -4.95
C GLU A 21 13.40 9.85 -3.76
N GLU A 22 14.14 10.95 -3.75
CA GLU A 22 14.99 11.30 -2.62
C GLU A 22 14.14 11.75 -1.42
N GLY A 23 14.60 11.41 -0.21
CA GLY A 23 13.89 11.77 1.01
C GLY A 23 12.59 11.01 1.25
N VAL A 24 12.32 9.97 0.46
CA VAL A 24 11.12 9.15 0.57
C VAL A 24 11.53 7.70 0.82
N ARG A 25 10.91 7.09 1.82
CA ARG A 25 11.01 5.65 2.05
C ARG A 25 9.67 4.99 1.75
N VAL A 26 9.72 3.89 1.05
CA VAL A 26 8.54 3.11 0.64
C VAL A 26 8.14 2.15 1.76
N ALA A 27 6.86 2.00 1.99
CA ALA A 27 6.30 0.99 2.88
C ALA A 27 5.15 0.27 2.19
N ILE A 28 5.02 -1.01 2.45
CA ILE A 28 3.96 -1.85 1.88
C ILE A 28 3.42 -2.83 2.92
N SER A 29 2.22 -3.35 2.67
CA SER A 29 1.58 -4.36 3.49
C SER A 29 1.90 -5.77 2.99
N SER A 30 1.92 -6.74 3.90
CA SER A 30 1.97 -8.16 3.54
C SER A 30 0.76 -8.58 2.69
N ILE A 31 -0.37 -7.91 2.83
CA ILE A 31 -1.55 -8.14 1.99
C ILE A 31 -1.24 -7.81 0.53
N THR A 32 -0.49 -6.73 0.28
CA THR A 32 -0.04 -6.38 -1.08
C THR A 32 0.82 -7.48 -1.68
N LEU A 33 1.76 -8.05 -0.93
CA LEU A 33 2.57 -9.18 -1.42
C LEU A 33 1.72 -10.38 -1.78
N GLN A 34 0.73 -10.69 -0.95
CA GLN A 34 -0.22 -11.78 -1.20
C GLN A 34 -1.02 -11.53 -2.48
N GLU A 35 -1.52 -10.31 -2.67
CA GLU A 35 -2.26 -9.95 -3.89
C GLU A 35 -1.38 -10.03 -5.14
N LEU A 36 -0.12 -9.60 -5.06
CA LEU A 36 0.82 -9.70 -6.19
C LEU A 36 1.09 -11.16 -6.59
N GLU A 37 1.23 -12.06 -5.62
CA GLU A 37 1.38 -13.49 -5.87
C GLU A 37 0.13 -14.08 -6.53
N GLU A 38 -1.05 -13.69 -6.07
CA GLU A 38 -2.32 -14.10 -6.66
C GLU A 38 -2.47 -13.62 -8.10
N ILE A 39 -2.11 -12.37 -8.39
CA ILE A 39 -2.15 -11.80 -9.74
C ILE A 39 -1.19 -12.56 -10.66
N LYS A 40 0.03 -12.80 -10.21
CA LYS A 40 1.06 -13.52 -10.97
C LYS A 40 0.58 -14.91 -11.40
N SER A 41 -0.17 -15.58 -10.55
CA SER A 41 -0.65 -16.96 -10.76
C SER A 41 -2.07 -17.06 -11.32
N SER A 42 -2.75 -15.94 -11.55
CA SER A 42 -4.13 -15.93 -11.97
C SER A 42 -4.29 -16.27 -13.47
N PHE A 43 -5.23 -17.16 -13.78
CA PHE A 43 -5.64 -17.46 -15.15
C PHE A 43 -6.62 -16.40 -15.71
N ARG A 44 -7.21 -15.58 -14.85
CA ARG A 44 -8.23 -14.59 -15.22
C ARG A 44 -7.70 -13.22 -15.54
N LYS A 45 -6.48 -12.93 -15.10
CA LYS A 45 -5.83 -11.65 -15.38
C LYS A 45 -5.13 -11.69 -16.73
N ASP A 46 -5.07 -10.55 -17.42
CA ASP A 46 -4.37 -10.48 -18.69
C ASP A 46 -2.83 -10.62 -18.49
N ALA A 47 -2.15 -10.90 -19.60
CA ALA A 47 -0.72 -11.15 -19.58
C ALA A 47 0.09 -9.93 -19.14
N GLU A 48 -0.37 -8.73 -19.45
CA GLU A 48 0.33 -7.48 -19.12
C GLU A 48 0.32 -7.24 -17.60
N ILE A 49 -0.82 -7.43 -16.93
CA ILE A 49 -0.94 -7.27 -15.48
C ILE A 49 -0.09 -8.32 -14.77
N LYS A 50 -0.11 -9.58 -15.24
CA LYS A 50 0.72 -10.65 -14.67
C LYS A 50 2.21 -10.36 -14.83
N PHE A 51 2.60 -9.81 -15.98
CA PHE A 51 3.98 -9.40 -16.24
C PHE A 51 4.41 -8.30 -15.27
N SER A 52 3.59 -7.27 -15.08
CA SER A 52 3.87 -6.17 -14.14
C SER A 52 4.01 -6.67 -12.71
N ALA A 53 3.12 -7.59 -12.27
CA ALA A 53 3.19 -8.16 -10.93
C ALA A 53 4.50 -8.95 -10.73
N ARG A 54 4.92 -9.75 -11.72
CA ARG A 54 6.20 -10.47 -11.66
C ARG A 54 7.39 -9.52 -11.59
N LYS A 55 7.38 -8.48 -12.42
CA LYS A 55 8.45 -7.46 -12.40
C LYS A 55 8.54 -6.73 -11.08
N LEU A 56 7.40 -6.34 -10.53
CA LEU A 56 7.34 -5.69 -9.23
C LEU A 56 7.89 -6.60 -8.12
N LEU A 57 7.50 -7.87 -8.11
CA LEU A 57 8.02 -8.83 -7.12
C LEU A 57 9.54 -8.97 -7.20
N HIS A 58 10.12 -8.97 -8.41
CA HIS A 58 11.57 -8.97 -8.58
C HIS A 58 12.21 -7.68 -8.08
N VAL A 59 11.61 -6.53 -8.37
CA VAL A 59 12.10 -5.24 -7.87
C VAL A 59 12.11 -5.22 -6.34
N LEU A 60 11.06 -5.72 -5.71
CA LEU A 60 10.97 -5.79 -4.25
C LEU A 60 12.01 -6.75 -3.67
N GLU A 61 12.22 -7.90 -4.29
CA GLU A 61 13.22 -8.86 -3.85
C GLU A 61 14.64 -8.28 -3.95
N ASP A 62 14.95 -7.59 -5.04
CA ASP A 62 16.27 -7.00 -5.28
C ASP A 62 16.55 -5.79 -4.37
N ASN A 63 15.51 -5.20 -3.77
CA ASN A 63 15.62 -3.96 -2.99
C ASN A 63 15.07 -4.12 -1.57
N ARG A 64 15.23 -5.29 -0.96
CA ARG A 64 14.65 -5.61 0.36
C ARG A 64 14.96 -4.61 1.47
N TYR A 65 16.10 -3.95 1.41
CA TYR A 65 16.51 -2.98 2.44
C TYR A 65 16.04 -1.55 2.16
N LYS A 66 15.37 -1.33 1.03
CA LYS A 66 14.90 0.00 0.62
C LYS A 66 13.44 0.28 0.97
N TYR A 67 12.73 -0.69 1.51
CA TYR A 67 11.34 -0.51 1.89
C TYR A 67 11.04 -1.21 3.20
N ASP A 68 9.96 -0.77 3.84
CA ASP A 68 9.43 -1.41 5.05
C ASP A 68 8.25 -2.29 4.69
N LEU A 69 8.25 -3.51 5.19
CA LEU A 69 7.13 -4.44 5.06
C LEU A 69 6.38 -4.50 6.38
N LEU A 70 5.11 -4.11 6.34
CA LEU A 70 4.24 -4.23 7.51
C LEU A 70 3.38 -5.49 7.39
N VAL A 71 3.59 -6.43 8.31
CA VAL A 71 2.83 -7.67 8.32
C VAL A 71 1.46 -7.40 8.93
N TYR A 72 0.40 -7.67 8.15
CA TYR A 72 -0.98 -7.48 8.59
C TYR A 72 -1.31 -8.41 9.76
N LYS A 73 -1.99 -7.85 10.76
CA LYS A 73 -2.56 -8.63 11.88
C LYS A 73 -4.00 -8.20 12.11
N PRO A 74 -4.91 -9.13 12.42
CA PRO A 74 -6.33 -8.80 12.63
C PRO A 74 -6.60 -7.68 13.65
N ALA A 75 -5.74 -7.53 14.64
CA ALA A 75 -5.86 -6.44 15.62
C ALA A 75 -5.75 -5.06 14.98
N MET A 76 -5.04 -4.93 13.86
CA MET A 76 -4.93 -3.66 13.12
C MET A 76 -6.27 -3.25 12.53
N LEU A 77 -6.98 -4.20 11.94
CA LEU A 77 -8.29 -3.95 11.35
C LEU A 77 -9.34 -3.66 12.43
N ALA A 78 -9.31 -4.40 13.54
CA ALA A 78 -10.21 -4.17 14.68
C ALA A 78 -10.08 -2.74 15.20
N ARG A 79 -8.88 -2.21 15.27
CA ARG A 79 -8.61 -0.83 15.70
C ARG A 79 -9.21 0.19 14.76
N LEU A 80 -9.12 -0.07 13.45
CA LEU A 80 -9.70 0.78 12.43
C LEU A 80 -11.23 0.81 12.54
N PHE A 81 -11.84 -0.32 12.88
CA PHE A 81 -13.30 -0.48 12.99
C PHE A 81 -13.89 0.09 14.28
N GLU A 82 -13.11 0.45 15.26
CA GLU A 82 -13.60 1.04 16.51
C GLU A 82 -14.41 2.32 16.27
N THR A 83 -14.10 3.06 15.22
CA THR A 83 -14.74 4.34 14.90
C THR A 83 -15.69 4.30 13.73
N HIS A 84 -15.57 3.28 12.86
CA HIS A 84 -16.35 3.18 11.62
C HIS A 84 -16.67 1.73 11.29
N VAL A 85 -17.82 1.50 10.66
CA VAL A 85 -18.22 0.16 10.17
C VAL A 85 -17.88 0.05 8.70
N PHE A 86 -16.92 -0.82 8.37
CA PHE A 86 -16.52 -1.11 7.01
C PHE A 86 -16.51 -2.61 6.78
N GLU A 87 -16.59 -3.01 5.51
CA GLU A 87 -16.43 -4.40 5.14
C GLU A 87 -14.97 -4.84 5.28
N GLU A 88 -14.76 -6.08 5.68
CA GLU A 88 -13.43 -6.67 5.77
C GLU A 88 -12.93 -7.04 4.37
N THR A 89 -12.24 -6.11 3.72
CA THR A 89 -11.65 -6.29 2.39
C THR A 89 -10.14 -6.18 2.48
N ASN A 90 -9.44 -6.64 1.42
CA ASN A 90 -7.99 -6.47 1.35
C ASN A 90 -7.59 -4.99 1.37
N ASP A 91 -8.35 -4.12 0.71
CA ASP A 91 -8.09 -2.68 0.74
C ASP A 91 -8.17 -2.11 2.16
N MET A 92 -9.14 -2.54 2.96
CA MET A 92 -9.26 -2.11 4.34
C MET A 92 -8.13 -2.68 5.22
N LYS A 93 -7.67 -3.89 4.94
CA LYS A 93 -6.51 -4.47 5.61
C LYS A 93 -5.22 -3.70 5.30
N ILE A 94 -5.03 -3.31 4.04
CA ILE A 94 -3.90 -2.46 3.63
C ILE A 94 -3.98 -1.10 4.32
N LEU A 95 -5.15 -0.49 4.35
CA LEU A 95 -5.37 0.78 5.04
C LEU A 95 -5.09 0.66 6.55
N ALA A 96 -5.50 -0.44 7.16
CA ALA A 96 -5.23 -0.71 8.58
C ALA A 96 -3.72 -0.81 8.86
N CYS A 97 -2.97 -1.45 7.96
CA CYS A 97 -1.50 -1.48 8.05
C CYS A 97 -0.90 -0.07 7.96
N ALA A 98 -1.39 0.74 7.01
CA ALA A 98 -0.92 2.11 6.84
C ALA A 98 -1.24 2.98 8.06
N PHE A 99 -2.44 2.83 8.61
CA PHE A 99 -2.85 3.53 9.83
C PHE A 99 -1.96 3.15 11.01
N HIS A 100 -1.66 1.87 11.18
CA HIS A 100 -0.75 1.38 12.22
C HIS A 100 0.65 1.96 12.03
N TYR A 101 1.14 1.98 10.80
CA TYR A 101 2.46 2.53 10.45
C TYR A 101 2.54 4.02 10.79
N ASP A 102 1.51 4.79 10.43
CA ASP A 102 1.42 6.21 10.74
C ASP A 102 1.32 6.47 12.24
N THR A 103 0.56 5.64 12.96
CA THR A 103 0.32 5.85 14.39
C THR A 103 1.50 5.47 15.26
N TYR A 104 2.18 4.34 14.95
CA TYR A 104 3.13 3.72 15.86
C TYR A 104 4.57 3.67 15.34
N VAL A 105 4.79 3.75 14.05
CA VAL A 105 6.13 3.60 13.47
C VAL A 105 6.71 4.94 13.04
N HIS A 106 5.98 5.69 12.24
CA HIS A 106 6.41 7.01 11.74
C HIS A 106 5.28 8.03 11.85
N PRO A 107 4.95 8.49 13.08
CA PRO A 107 3.87 9.46 13.28
C PRO A 107 4.11 10.76 12.50
N ASP A 108 3.05 11.27 11.88
CA ASP A 108 3.01 12.55 11.16
C ASP A 108 3.92 12.64 9.92
N GLU A 109 4.56 11.54 9.52
CA GLU A 109 5.46 11.52 8.36
C GLU A 109 4.98 10.52 7.28
N THR A 110 3.87 9.85 7.50
CA THR A 110 3.34 8.82 6.60
C THR A 110 2.31 9.39 5.64
N VAL A 111 2.47 9.08 4.36
CA VAL A 111 1.53 9.42 3.30
C VAL A 111 0.99 8.11 2.71
N PHE A 112 -0.33 7.99 2.62
CA PHE A 112 -0.95 6.82 1.99
C PHE A 112 -1.15 7.10 0.50
N VAL A 113 -0.55 6.26 -0.35
CA VAL A 113 -0.58 6.44 -1.80
C VAL A 113 -1.57 5.46 -2.41
N THR A 114 -2.61 5.98 -3.05
CA THR A 114 -3.63 5.18 -3.71
C THR A 114 -4.19 5.91 -4.93
N ASN A 115 -4.59 5.14 -5.93
CA ASN A 115 -5.34 5.64 -7.10
C ASN A 115 -6.84 5.36 -6.99
N ASP A 116 -7.27 4.70 -5.94
CA ASP A 116 -8.67 4.37 -5.70
C ASP A 116 -9.32 5.51 -4.92
N LEU A 117 -10.28 6.21 -5.53
CA LEU A 117 -10.94 7.36 -4.92
C LEU A 117 -11.72 6.97 -3.65
N ALA A 118 -12.38 5.82 -3.66
CA ALA A 118 -13.13 5.35 -2.49
C ALA A 118 -12.19 5.05 -1.32
N LEU A 119 -11.05 4.41 -1.61
CA LEU A 119 -10.04 4.12 -0.59
C LEU A 119 -9.38 5.39 -0.09
N GLN A 120 -9.12 6.36 -0.95
CA GLN A 120 -8.59 7.67 -0.58
C GLN A 120 -9.56 8.40 0.37
N THR A 121 -10.85 8.36 0.07
CA THR A 121 -11.88 8.98 0.92
C THR A 121 -11.92 8.32 2.29
N SER A 122 -11.86 6.98 2.35
CA SER A 122 -11.79 6.25 3.63
C SER A 122 -10.53 6.63 4.41
N ALA A 123 -9.39 6.72 3.74
CA ALA A 123 -8.11 7.07 4.37
C ALA A 123 -8.15 8.48 4.98
N ASN A 124 -8.81 9.44 4.34
CA ASN A 124 -8.93 10.80 4.86
C ASN A 124 -9.60 10.86 6.24
N LEU A 125 -10.46 9.88 6.57
CA LEU A 125 -11.10 9.80 7.88
C LEU A 125 -10.10 9.46 9.00
N TYR A 126 -9.00 8.79 8.68
CA TYR A 126 -8.04 8.29 9.67
C TYR A 126 -6.75 9.09 9.70
N PHE A 127 -6.26 9.55 8.54
CA PHE A 127 -4.98 10.24 8.45
C PHE A 127 -5.10 11.76 8.45
N GLY A 128 -6.29 12.29 8.12
CA GLY A 128 -6.45 13.69 7.79
C GLY A 128 -6.01 13.99 6.36
N GLU A 129 -6.33 15.16 5.88
CA GLU A 129 -6.16 15.53 4.46
C GLU A 129 -4.68 15.57 4.01
N ASP A 130 -3.79 15.98 4.91
CA ASP A 130 -2.37 16.18 4.57
C ASP A 130 -1.60 14.86 4.41
N SER A 131 -2.15 13.76 4.92
CA SER A 131 -1.49 12.45 4.89
C SER A 131 -1.88 11.60 3.69
N ILE A 132 -2.71 12.12 2.78
CA ILE A 132 -3.26 11.35 1.68
C ILE A 132 -2.80 11.90 0.34
N THR A 133 -2.25 11.03 -0.47
CA THR A 133 -1.82 11.35 -1.83
C THR A 133 -2.37 10.30 -2.80
N SER A 134 -2.97 10.76 -3.89
CA SER A 134 -3.28 9.90 -5.02
C SER A 134 -2.16 9.98 -6.04
N VAL A 135 -1.78 8.85 -6.57
CA VAL A 135 -0.81 8.79 -7.66
C VAL A 135 -1.55 8.51 -8.95
N LYS A 136 -1.47 9.45 -9.88
CA LYS A 136 -1.87 9.22 -11.27
C LYS A 136 -0.61 9.02 -12.07
N LEU A 137 -0.36 7.79 -12.45
CA LEU A 137 0.73 7.43 -13.33
C LEU A 137 0.16 7.18 -14.70
N GLY A 138 0.31 8.15 -15.52
CA GLY A 138 -0.25 8.04 -16.86
C GLY A 138 0.76 8.21 -17.89
#